data_8589416e8f7a9f0cce4ac1b2282b8c7e
#
_entry.id   8589416e8f7a9f0cce4ac1b2282b8c7e
#
_cell.length_a   1.000
_cell.length_b   1.000
_cell.length_c   1.000
_cell.angle_alpha   90.00
_cell.angle_beta   90.00
_cell.angle_gamma   90.00
#
_symmetry.space_group_name_H-M   'P 1'
#
loop_
_entity.id
_entity.type
_entity.pdbx_description
1 polymer ?
#
loop_
_entity_poly.entity_id
_entity_poly.type
_entity_poly.pdbx_seq_one_letter_code
_entity_poly.pdbx_strand_id
1 'polypeptide(L)'
;TSKPQFGGEKVKLGDVCTLVLGQSPISSTCNACGQGLPFFQGNADFGRINPEATSWCTEPKKIAEPGDILLSVRAPIGAVNIALEKCCIGRGVAAIRPNSRIIQTDYLKHVLVSYRSQLETKGTGSTFKAVGKKVLSEFEIPICSLNGQSQIENQLNQILDCIENCKMEIEQLDQLVKSRFVEMF
;
A
#
# COMPACT_ATOMS: atom_id res chain seq x y z
N THR A 1 16.49 12.72 17.21
CA THR A 1 15.03 12.85 17.33
C THR A 1 14.44 11.45 17.49
N SER A 2 14.02 11.12 18.72
CA SER A 2 13.35 9.85 19.02
C SER A 2 12.06 9.76 18.22
N LYS A 3 11.90 8.65 17.46
CA LYS A 3 10.66 8.36 16.77
C LYS A 3 9.55 8.18 17.81
N PRO A 4 8.34 8.72 17.60
CA PRO A 4 7.24 8.50 18.51
C PRO A 4 7.00 6.98 18.63
N GLN A 5 7.15 6.43 19.81
CA GLN A 5 6.75 5.07 20.11
C GLN A 5 5.24 5.10 20.36
N PHE A 6 4.48 4.44 19.48
CA PHE A 6 3.09 4.09 19.78
C PHE A 6 3.09 3.20 21.03
N GLY A 7 2.56 3.71 22.13
CA GLY A 7 2.48 3.01 23.44
C GLY A 7 1.36 1.96 23.48
N GLY A 8 1.04 1.28 22.36
CA GLY A 8 0.01 0.26 22.28
C GLY A 8 0.58 -1.15 22.31
N GLU A 9 -0.29 -2.12 22.61
CA GLU A 9 0.00 -3.53 22.46
C GLU A 9 0.47 -3.83 21.04
N LYS A 10 1.45 -4.74 20.89
CA LYS A 10 1.94 -5.18 19.58
C LYS A 10 1.46 -6.57 19.28
N VAL A 11 1.05 -6.79 18.04
CA VAL A 11 0.62 -8.09 17.52
C VAL A 11 1.37 -8.40 16.23
N LYS A 12 1.53 -9.69 15.93
CA LYS A 12 2.09 -10.12 14.65
C LYS A 12 1.06 -9.93 13.53
N LEU A 13 1.50 -9.43 12.39
CA LEU A 13 0.64 -9.20 11.24
C LEU A 13 -0.09 -10.48 10.81
N GLY A 14 0.59 -11.63 10.89
CA GLY A 14 0.01 -12.94 10.56
C GLY A 14 -1.10 -13.42 11.51
N ASP A 15 -1.18 -12.88 12.73
CA ASP A 15 -2.21 -13.27 13.71
C ASP A 15 -3.53 -12.51 13.47
N VAL A 16 -3.45 -11.34 12.84
CA VAL A 16 -4.60 -10.46 12.62
C VAL A 16 -4.97 -10.29 11.14
N CYS A 17 -4.18 -10.88 10.23
CA CYS A 17 -4.40 -10.78 8.78
C CYS A 17 -4.16 -12.09 8.07
N THR A 18 -4.89 -12.32 6.98
CA THR A 18 -4.55 -13.37 6.00
C THR A 18 -3.54 -12.80 5.00
N LEU A 19 -2.41 -13.50 4.80
CA LEU A 19 -1.33 -13.08 3.92
C LEU A 19 -1.23 -13.97 2.68
N VAL A 20 -1.39 -13.37 1.51
CA VAL A 20 -1.25 -14.04 0.20
C VAL A 20 -0.06 -13.41 -0.52
N LEU A 21 1.07 -14.13 -0.57
CA LEU A 21 2.20 -13.69 -1.40
C LEU A 21 1.92 -14.01 -2.87
N GLY A 22 2.14 -13.01 -3.70
CA GLY A 22 1.93 -13.13 -5.13
C GLY A 22 2.93 -14.09 -5.80
N GLN A 23 2.49 -14.63 -6.91
CA GLN A 23 3.26 -15.51 -7.76
C GLN A 23 3.03 -15.12 -9.21
N SER A 24 4.10 -14.85 -9.96
CA SER A 24 3.95 -14.49 -11.38
C SER A 24 3.27 -15.62 -12.14
N PRO A 25 2.24 -15.31 -12.95
CA PRO A 25 1.63 -16.27 -13.86
C PRO A 25 2.60 -16.63 -14.99
N ILE A 26 2.19 -17.55 -15.85
CA ILE A 26 2.93 -17.90 -17.07
C ILE A 26 2.80 -16.72 -18.05
N SER A 27 3.92 -16.29 -18.65
CA SER A 27 3.92 -15.09 -19.50
C SER A 27 2.92 -15.16 -20.68
N SER A 28 2.67 -16.37 -21.23
CA SER A 28 1.68 -16.57 -22.32
C SER A 28 0.23 -16.34 -21.89
N THR A 29 -0.07 -16.33 -20.58
CA THR A 29 -1.42 -16.04 -20.06
C THR A 29 -1.59 -14.56 -19.71
N CYS A 30 -0.58 -13.72 -19.94
CA CYS A 30 -0.62 -12.28 -19.73
C CYS A 30 -0.87 -11.54 -21.06
N ASN A 31 -1.63 -10.46 -21.00
CA ASN A 31 -1.98 -9.64 -22.16
C ASN A 31 -2.12 -8.16 -21.77
N ALA A 32 -2.19 -7.28 -22.77
CA ALA A 32 -2.44 -5.85 -22.62
C ALA A 32 -3.80 -5.40 -23.17
N CYS A 33 -4.67 -6.36 -23.54
CA CYS A 33 -5.96 -6.10 -24.18
C CYS A 33 -7.17 -6.24 -23.23
N GLY A 34 -6.94 -6.30 -21.92
CA GLY A 34 -8.02 -6.32 -20.92
C GLY A 34 -8.66 -7.70 -20.70
N GLN A 35 -8.05 -8.79 -21.16
CA GLN A 35 -8.62 -10.13 -21.00
C GLN A 35 -8.17 -10.77 -19.68
N GLY A 36 -9.14 -11.16 -18.84
CA GLY A 36 -8.89 -11.77 -17.53
C GLY A 36 -8.85 -10.76 -16.40
N LEU A 37 -8.13 -11.09 -15.31
CA LEU A 37 -7.99 -10.22 -14.15
C LEU A 37 -6.86 -9.22 -14.35
N PRO A 38 -6.99 -7.97 -13.85
CA PRO A 38 -5.87 -7.03 -13.74
C PRO A 38 -4.67 -7.70 -13.08
N PHE A 39 -3.47 -7.47 -13.59
CA PHE A 39 -2.26 -8.12 -13.10
C PHE A 39 -1.25 -7.09 -12.61
N PHE A 40 -0.91 -7.17 -11.32
CA PHE A 40 0.03 -6.27 -10.64
C PHE A 40 1.28 -7.03 -10.22
N GLN A 41 2.44 -6.60 -10.71
CA GLN A 41 3.72 -7.27 -10.47
C GLN A 41 4.50 -6.68 -9.31
N GLY A 42 4.31 -5.38 -9.03
CA GLY A 42 5.07 -4.67 -8.02
C GLY A 42 4.69 -3.20 -7.91
N ASN A 43 5.58 -2.42 -7.29
CA ASN A 43 5.37 -1.00 -7.03
C ASN A 43 5.16 -0.15 -8.29
N ALA A 44 5.65 -0.57 -9.45
CA ALA A 44 5.47 0.18 -10.70
C ALA A 44 4.00 0.28 -11.13
N ASP A 45 3.15 -0.66 -10.68
CA ASP A 45 1.74 -0.70 -10.99
C ASP A 45 0.90 0.08 -9.95
N PHE A 46 1.54 0.61 -8.90
CA PHE A 46 0.85 1.29 -7.81
C PHE A 46 0.61 2.77 -8.15
N GLY A 47 -0.66 3.16 -8.10
CA GLY A 47 -1.09 4.54 -8.19
C GLY A 47 -1.11 5.24 -6.82
N ARG A 48 -1.83 6.34 -6.71
CA ARG A 48 -1.89 7.13 -5.47
C ARG A 48 -2.55 6.37 -4.30
N ILE A 49 -3.66 5.68 -4.55
CA ILE A 49 -4.43 4.92 -3.55
C ILE A 49 -4.64 3.50 -4.04
N ASN A 50 -4.94 3.34 -5.32
CA ASN A 50 -5.27 2.08 -5.95
C ASN A 50 -4.29 1.80 -7.08
N PRO A 51 -4.04 0.53 -7.43
CA PRO A 51 -3.16 0.19 -8.54
C PRO A 51 -3.82 0.51 -9.89
N GLU A 52 -2.98 0.79 -10.88
CA GLU A 52 -3.40 1.10 -12.25
C GLU A 52 -3.04 -0.08 -13.17
N ALA A 53 -4.06 -0.68 -13.79
CA ALA A 53 -3.86 -1.86 -14.62
C ALA A 53 -3.31 -1.48 -16.00
N THR A 54 -2.13 -2.01 -16.32
CA THR A 54 -1.50 -1.95 -17.64
C THR A 54 -1.40 -3.35 -18.29
N SER A 55 -1.64 -4.40 -17.50
CA SER A 55 -1.62 -5.78 -17.94
C SER A 55 -2.69 -6.62 -17.25
N TRP A 56 -3.11 -7.69 -17.91
CA TRP A 56 -4.15 -8.62 -17.45
C TRP A 56 -3.68 -10.05 -17.55
N CYS A 57 -4.31 -10.94 -16.79
CA CYS A 57 -3.97 -12.35 -16.73
C CYS A 57 -5.23 -13.23 -16.81
N THR A 58 -5.24 -14.17 -17.76
CA THR A 58 -6.35 -15.12 -17.94
C THR A 58 -6.26 -16.33 -16.99
N GLU A 59 -5.05 -16.67 -16.51
CA GLU A 59 -4.80 -17.79 -15.61
C GLU A 59 -4.02 -17.35 -14.36
N PRO A 60 -4.68 -16.65 -13.43
CA PRO A 60 -4.03 -16.12 -12.23
C PRO A 60 -3.61 -17.25 -11.28
N LYS A 61 -2.36 -17.21 -10.77
CA LYS A 61 -1.87 -18.16 -9.74
C LYS A 61 -2.19 -17.71 -8.32
N LYS A 62 -2.13 -16.43 -8.07
CA LYS A 62 -2.46 -15.81 -6.79
C LYS A 62 -3.34 -14.59 -7.03
N ILE A 63 -4.37 -14.48 -6.21
CA ILE A 63 -5.42 -13.48 -6.38
C ILE A 63 -5.52 -12.68 -5.10
N ALA A 64 -5.66 -11.36 -5.24
CA ALA A 64 -6.15 -10.47 -4.21
C ALA A 64 -7.63 -10.19 -4.44
N GLU A 65 -8.37 -10.06 -3.35
CA GLU A 65 -9.80 -9.72 -3.37
C GLU A 65 -9.99 -8.21 -3.19
N PRO A 66 -11.14 -7.66 -3.59
CA PRO A 66 -11.46 -6.25 -3.34
C PRO A 66 -11.29 -5.88 -1.85
N GLY A 67 -10.64 -4.75 -1.58
CA GLY A 67 -10.37 -4.30 -0.22
C GLY A 67 -9.11 -4.89 0.42
N ASP A 68 -8.42 -5.84 -0.22
CA ASP A 68 -7.12 -6.30 0.25
C ASP A 68 -6.10 -5.17 0.13
N ILE A 69 -5.22 -5.05 1.14
CA ILE A 69 -4.07 -4.16 1.07
C ILE A 69 -2.99 -4.84 0.22
N LEU A 70 -2.60 -4.18 -0.87
CA LEU A 70 -1.49 -4.59 -1.71
C LEU A 70 -0.21 -3.96 -1.20
N LEU A 71 0.74 -4.79 -0.78
CA LEU A 71 2.05 -4.35 -0.27
C LEU A 71 3.15 -4.76 -1.24
N SER A 72 4.01 -3.82 -1.64
CA SER A 72 5.20 -4.19 -2.40
C SER A 72 6.21 -4.90 -1.47
N VAL A 73 6.58 -6.13 -1.84
CA VAL A 73 7.50 -6.98 -1.07
C VAL A 73 8.87 -7.12 -1.72
N ARG A 74 9.10 -6.46 -2.86
CA ARG A 74 10.39 -6.30 -3.53
C ARG A 74 10.74 -4.83 -3.65
N ALA A 75 12.02 -4.53 -3.82
CA ALA A 75 12.51 -3.15 -3.89
C ALA A 75 11.83 -2.34 -5.02
N PRO A 76 11.28 -1.16 -4.71
CA PRO A 76 11.19 -0.53 -3.41
C PRO A 76 10.11 -1.19 -2.52
N ILE A 77 10.53 -1.68 -1.33
CA ILE A 77 9.66 -2.40 -0.39
C ILE A 77 8.76 -1.42 0.37
N GLY A 78 7.55 -1.86 0.72
CA GLY A 78 6.67 -1.15 1.66
C GLY A 78 5.78 -0.09 1.03
N ALA A 79 5.68 0.00 -0.30
CA ALA A 79 4.61 0.77 -0.93
C ALA A 79 3.28 0.03 -0.75
N VAL A 80 2.20 0.80 -0.55
CA VAL A 80 0.88 0.30 -0.20
C VAL A 80 -0.16 0.84 -1.15
N ASN A 81 -1.03 -0.03 -1.65
CA ASN A 81 -2.24 0.30 -2.39
C ASN A 81 -3.42 -0.55 -1.89
N ILE A 82 -4.63 -0.25 -2.34
CA ILE A 82 -5.85 -1.02 -2.02
C ILE A 82 -6.39 -1.60 -3.32
N ALA A 83 -6.66 -2.90 -3.33
CA ALA A 83 -7.29 -3.57 -4.46
C ALA A 83 -8.74 -3.10 -4.60
N LEU A 84 -9.12 -2.51 -5.75
CA LEU A 84 -10.49 -2.10 -6.06
C LEU A 84 -11.36 -3.29 -6.45
N GLU A 85 -10.75 -4.23 -7.14
CA GLU A 85 -11.40 -5.40 -7.69
C GLU A 85 -10.51 -6.64 -7.51
N LYS A 86 -11.06 -7.79 -7.83
CA LYS A 86 -10.29 -9.04 -7.85
C LYS A 86 -9.16 -8.93 -8.89
N CYS A 87 -7.92 -9.17 -8.45
CA CYS A 87 -6.74 -9.00 -9.30
C CYS A 87 -5.71 -10.10 -9.09
N CYS A 88 -4.93 -10.38 -10.14
CA CYS A 88 -3.79 -11.27 -10.10
C CYS A 88 -2.59 -10.53 -9.50
N ILE A 89 -1.86 -11.15 -8.57
CA ILE A 89 -0.68 -10.57 -7.94
C ILE A 89 0.59 -11.38 -8.25
N GLY A 90 1.58 -10.66 -8.75
CA GLY A 90 2.90 -11.19 -9.07
C GLY A 90 3.86 -11.22 -7.89
N ARG A 91 5.06 -11.76 -8.10
CA ARG A 91 6.07 -11.99 -7.05
C ARG A 91 6.52 -10.75 -6.27
N GLY A 92 6.24 -9.55 -6.77
CA GLY A 92 6.59 -8.29 -6.13
C GLY A 92 5.52 -7.75 -5.19
N VAL A 93 4.33 -8.38 -5.13
CA VAL A 93 3.18 -7.93 -4.36
C VAL A 93 2.74 -9.00 -3.36
N ALA A 94 2.36 -8.58 -2.17
CA ALA A 94 1.60 -9.39 -1.23
C ALA A 94 0.23 -8.75 -1.00
N ALA A 95 -0.84 -9.56 -0.99
CA ALA A 95 -2.14 -9.13 -0.54
C ALA A 95 -2.29 -9.44 0.96
N ILE A 96 -2.68 -8.42 1.71
CA ILE A 96 -2.91 -8.48 3.15
C ILE A 96 -4.39 -8.23 3.38
N ARG A 97 -5.10 -9.25 3.86
CA ARG A 97 -6.52 -9.18 4.17
C ARG A 97 -6.70 -9.08 5.67
N PRO A 98 -7.10 -7.92 6.19
CA PRO A 98 -7.34 -7.74 7.61
C PRO A 98 -8.51 -8.58 8.11
N ASN A 99 -8.41 -9.11 9.33
CA ASN A 99 -9.57 -9.60 10.04
C ASN A 99 -10.34 -8.40 10.62
N SER A 100 -11.43 -8.00 9.96
CA SER A 100 -12.21 -6.81 10.31
C SER A 100 -12.78 -6.80 11.74
N ARG A 101 -12.81 -7.96 12.41
CA ARG A 101 -13.18 -8.05 13.84
C ARG A 101 -12.08 -7.58 14.78
N ILE A 102 -10.84 -7.44 14.28
CA ILE A 102 -9.65 -7.15 15.09
C ILE A 102 -8.98 -5.86 14.61
N ILE A 103 -8.84 -5.68 13.28
CA ILE A 103 -8.11 -4.57 12.70
C ILE A 103 -8.82 -4.03 11.45
N GLN A 104 -8.96 -2.71 11.36
CA GLN A 104 -9.56 -2.02 10.23
C GLN A 104 -8.56 -1.82 9.09
N THR A 105 -9.02 -1.88 7.83
CA THR A 105 -8.17 -1.80 6.64
C THR A 105 -7.42 -0.47 6.57
N ASP A 106 -8.10 0.65 6.79
CA ASP A 106 -7.47 1.97 6.66
C ASP A 106 -6.50 2.26 7.82
N TYR A 107 -6.83 1.82 9.04
CA TYR A 107 -5.87 1.84 10.15
C TYR A 107 -4.60 1.06 9.80
N LEU A 108 -4.74 -0.20 9.33
CA LEU A 108 -3.60 -1.04 8.96
C LEU A 108 -2.80 -0.44 7.81
N LYS A 109 -3.46 0.16 6.82
CA LYS A 109 -2.81 0.89 5.72
C LYS A 109 -1.86 1.97 6.26
N HIS A 110 -2.35 2.82 7.17
CA HIS A 110 -1.53 3.87 7.80
C HIS A 110 -0.36 3.30 8.61
N VAL A 111 -0.60 2.22 9.36
CA VAL A 111 0.46 1.52 10.09
C VAL A 111 1.54 1.02 9.13
N LEU A 112 1.18 0.31 8.06
CA LEU A 112 2.15 -0.23 7.09
C LEU A 112 2.96 0.88 6.41
N VAL A 113 2.33 1.99 6.04
CA VAL A 113 3.02 3.16 5.48
C VAL A 113 4.03 3.73 6.48
N SER A 114 3.65 3.89 7.75
CA SER A 114 4.53 4.43 8.79
C SER A 114 5.70 3.50 9.13
N TYR A 115 5.50 2.18 9.00
CA TYR A 115 6.50 1.14 9.26
C TYR A 115 7.31 0.74 8.03
N ARG A 116 7.15 1.44 6.90
CA ARG A 116 7.86 1.15 5.64
C ARG A 116 9.36 0.96 5.82
N SER A 117 10.04 1.90 6.49
CA SER A 117 11.49 1.82 6.71
C SER A 117 11.90 0.57 7.50
N GLN A 118 11.06 0.13 8.44
CA GLN A 118 11.32 -1.09 9.21
C GLN A 118 11.13 -2.35 8.34
N LEU A 119 10.12 -2.36 7.47
CA LEU A 119 9.92 -3.44 6.50
C LEU A 119 11.09 -3.53 5.51
N GLU A 120 11.60 -2.41 5.03
CA GLU A 120 12.77 -2.36 4.14
C GLU A 120 14.02 -2.96 4.79
N THR A 121 14.25 -2.73 6.09
CA THR A 121 15.38 -3.31 6.82
C THR A 121 15.26 -4.82 7.02
N LYS A 122 14.05 -5.37 7.00
CA LYS A 122 13.78 -6.81 7.11
C LYS A 122 13.92 -7.55 5.77
N GLY A 123 14.04 -6.82 4.66
CA GLY A 123 14.26 -7.42 3.34
C GLY A 123 15.59 -8.17 3.30
N THR A 124 15.57 -9.39 2.78
CA THR A 124 16.74 -10.25 2.57
C THR A 124 17.12 -10.32 1.09
N GLY A 125 18.38 -10.47 0.80
CA GLY A 125 18.95 -10.55 -0.57
C GLY A 125 20.01 -9.49 -0.82
N SER A 126 21.11 -9.89 -1.50
CA SER A 126 22.25 -9.00 -1.78
C SER A 126 21.97 -8.06 -2.96
N THR A 127 21.37 -8.55 -4.02
CA THR A 127 21.12 -7.79 -5.25
C THR A 127 19.67 -7.28 -5.31
N PHE A 128 18.71 -8.10 -4.89
CA PHE A 128 17.28 -7.75 -4.87
C PHE A 128 16.68 -8.09 -3.51
N LYS A 129 16.53 -7.07 -2.67
CA LYS A 129 15.88 -7.24 -1.38
C LYS A 129 14.42 -7.63 -1.56
N ALA A 130 13.98 -8.63 -0.79
CA ALA A 130 12.59 -9.07 -0.76
C ALA A 130 12.17 -9.46 0.67
N VAL A 131 10.91 -9.25 0.99
CA VAL A 131 10.29 -9.68 2.25
C VAL A 131 9.49 -10.96 1.99
N GLY A 132 9.89 -12.06 2.63
CA GLY A 132 9.22 -13.35 2.52
C GLY A 132 8.00 -13.45 3.45
N LYS A 133 7.17 -14.48 3.22
CA LYS A 133 5.93 -14.71 3.99
C LYS A 133 6.18 -14.80 5.50
N LYS A 134 7.23 -15.52 5.93
CA LYS A 134 7.56 -15.68 7.34
C LYS A 134 7.87 -14.34 8.01
N VAL A 135 8.72 -13.53 7.37
CA VAL A 135 9.10 -12.19 7.88
C VAL A 135 7.88 -11.28 7.96
N LEU A 136 7.02 -11.31 6.95
CA LEU A 136 5.80 -10.51 6.94
C LEU A 136 4.79 -10.99 8.01
N SER A 137 4.65 -12.30 8.20
CA SER A 137 3.78 -12.87 9.23
C SER A 137 4.23 -12.54 10.64
N GLU A 138 5.54 -12.54 10.89
CA GLU A 138 6.15 -12.24 12.20
C GLU A 138 6.36 -10.73 12.41
N PHE A 139 5.98 -9.89 11.44
CA PHE A 139 6.13 -8.44 11.55
C PHE A 139 5.18 -7.87 12.60
N GLU A 140 5.74 -7.21 13.60
CA GLU A 140 4.98 -6.63 14.71
C GLU A 140 4.41 -5.28 14.35
N ILE A 141 3.11 -5.10 14.56
CA ILE A 141 2.37 -3.86 14.36
C ILE A 141 1.67 -3.44 15.66
N PRO A 142 1.50 -2.14 15.91
CA PRO A 142 0.70 -1.66 17.02
C PRO A 142 -0.78 -1.96 16.79
N ILE A 143 -1.50 -2.27 17.86
CA ILE A 143 -2.93 -2.47 17.84
C ILE A 143 -3.59 -1.76 19.01
N CYS A 144 -4.82 -1.29 18.82
CA CYS A 144 -5.70 -0.76 19.83
C CYS A 144 -7.13 -1.21 19.56
N SER A 145 -8.08 -0.82 20.40
CA SER A 145 -9.49 -1.14 20.20
C SER A 145 -10.00 -0.59 18.84
N LEU A 146 -11.00 -1.24 18.25
CA LEU A 146 -11.60 -0.80 16.97
C LEU A 146 -12.06 0.66 17.01
N ASN A 147 -12.60 1.12 18.13
CA ASN A 147 -12.96 2.54 18.30
C ASN A 147 -11.72 3.45 18.28
N GLY A 148 -10.63 3.03 18.93
CA GLY A 148 -9.35 3.75 18.88
C GLY A 148 -8.76 3.80 17.47
N GLN A 149 -8.87 2.70 16.70
CA GLN A 149 -8.45 2.65 15.30
C GLN A 149 -9.23 3.66 14.46
N SER A 150 -10.56 3.71 14.58
CA SER A 150 -11.40 4.69 13.89
C SER A 150 -11.07 6.13 14.25
N GLN A 151 -10.77 6.42 15.53
CA GLN A 151 -10.36 7.76 15.95
C GLN A 151 -9.03 8.18 15.33
N ILE A 152 -8.03 7.27 15.33
CA ILE A 152 -6.72 7.52 14.71
C ILE A 152 -6.86 7.73 13.20
N GLU A 153 -7.65 6.89 12.53
CA GLU A 153 -7.92 6.99 11.10
C GLU A 153 -8.55 8.34 10.75
N ASN A 154 -9.60 8.74 11.46
CA ASN A 154 -10.27 10.04 11.23
C ASN A 154 -9.30 11.21 11.40
N GLN A 155 -8.46 11.20 12.44
CA GLN A 155 -7.48 12.25 12.67
C GLN A 155 -6.42 12.30 11.55
N LEU A 156 -5.93 11.14 11.11
CA LEU A 156 -4.93 11.07 10.04
C LEU A 156 -5.52 11.52 8.70
N ASN A 157 -6.75 11.13 8.38
CA ASN A 157 -7.42 11.55 7.16
C ASN A 157 -7.63 13.07 7.16
N GLN A 158 -8.09 13.67 8.26
CA GLN A 158 -8.21 15.13 8.39
C GLN A 158 -6.88 15.87 8.16
N ILE A 159 -5.77 15.34 8.69
CA ILE A 159 -4.45 15.91 8.48
C ILE A 159 -4.02 15.79 7.01
N LEU A 160 -4.26 14.64 6.39
CA LEU A 160 -3.94 14.42 4.97
C LEU A 160 -4.74 15.34 4.06
N ASP A 161 -6.04 15.51 4.32
CA ASP A 161 -6.90 16.43 3.58
C ASP A 161 -6.42 17.89 3.74
N CYS A 162 -6.03 18.29 4.95
CA CYS A 162 -5.45 19.61 5.18
C CYS A 162 -4.15 19.82 4.39
N ILE A 163 -3.26 18.85 4.38
CA ILE A 163 -2.01 18.90 3.60
C ILE A 163 -2.30 19.01 2.10
N GLU A 164 -3.27 18.27 1.59
CA GLU A 164 -3.67 18.30 0.19
C GLU A 164 -4.23 19.67 -0.21
N ASN A 165 -5.13 20.23 0.62
CA ASN A 165 -5.70 21.56 0.40
C ASN A 165 -4.60 22.63 0.38
N CYS A 166 -3.66 22.60 1.34
CA CYS A 166 -2.53 23.53 1.34
C CYS A 166 -1.67 23.41 0.08
N LYS A 167 -1.44 22.20 -0.45
CA LYS A 167 -0.70 22.01 -1.70
C LYS A 167 -1.43 22.62 -2.88
N MET A 168 -2.74 22.39 -3.00
CA MET A 168 -3.56 23.00 -4.07
C MET A 168 -3.55 24.53 -3.99
N GLU A 169 -3.63 25.12 -2.79
CA GLU A 169 -3.53 26.57 -2.60
C GLU A 169 -2.17 27.11 -3.06
N ILE A 170 -1.07 26.44 -2.72
CA ILE A 170 0.27 26.83 -3.18
C ILE A 170 0.36 26.79 -4.70
N GLU A 171 -0.15 25.73 -5.35
CA GLU A 171 -0.15 25.63 -6.82
C GLU A 171 -0.97 26.74 -7.47
N GLN A 172 -2.14 27.09 -6.90
CA GLN A 172 -2.96 28.20 -7.39
C GLN A 172 -2.25 29.55 -7.24
N LEU A 173 -1.57 29.78 -6.10
CA LEU A 173 -0.78 30.98 -5.89
C LEU A 173 0.39 31.09 -6.89
N ASP A 174 1.09 30.00 -7.14
CA ASP A 174 2.16 29.94 -8.13
C ASP A 174 1.65 30.25 -9.54
N GLN A 175 0.48 29.74 -9.91
CA GLN A 175 -0.17 30.05 -11.18
C GLN A 175 -0.56 31.53 -11.26
N LEU A 176 -1.10 32.11 -10.18
CA LEU A 176 -1.46 33.51 -10.11
C LEU A 176 -0.23 34.42 -10.27
N VAL A 177 0.85 34.10 -9.57
CA VAL A 177 2.12 34.85 -9.69
C VAL A 177 2.64 34.81 -11.13
N LYS A 178 2.65 33.62 -11.76
CA LYS A 178 3.08 33.48 -13.17
C LYS A 178 2.21 34.27 -14.13
N SER A 179 0.88 34.24 -13.97
CA SER A 179 -0.03 35.01 -14.84
C SER A 179 0.16 36.50 -14.69
N ARG A 180 0.31 36.98 -13.44
CA ARG A 180 0.57 38.42 -13.19
C ARG A 180 1.91 38.89 -13.74
N PHE A 181 2.95 38.03 -13.65
CA PHE A 181 4.26 38.36 -14.22
C PHE A 181 4.17 38.52 -15.75
N VAL A 182 3.44 37.61 -16.44
CA VAL A 182 3.25 37.72 -17.92
C VAL A 182 2.40 38.90 -18.32
N GLU A 183 1.45 39.36 -17.48
CA GLU A 183 0.67 40.58 -17.75
C GLU A 183 1.48 41.89 -17.59
N MET A 184 2.54 41.85 -16.80
CA MET A 184 3.35 43.03 -16.49
C MET A 184 4.53 43.27 -17.46
N PHE A 185 4.93 42.25 -18.22
CA PHE A 185 6.08 42.24 -19.13
C PHE A 185 5.71 41.64 -20.49
#